data_046a1355687d43a8c187f855e3067ce8
#
_entry.id   046a1355687d43a8c187f855e3067ce8
#
_cell.length_a   1.000
_cell.length_b   1.000
_cell.length_c   1.000
_cell.angle_alpha   90.00
_cell.angle_beta   90.00
_cell.angle_gamma   90.00
#
_symmetry.space_group_name_H-M   'P 1'
#
loop_
_entity.id
_entity.type
_entity.pdbx_description
1 polymer ?
#
loop_
_entity_poly.entity_id
_entity_poly.type
_entity_poly.pdbx_seq_one_letter_code
_entity_poly.pdbx_strand_id
1 'polypeptide(L)'
;MKIYFCPALMDALVFMVTFAVMYRAGEQGMSITQCAWMAGLFQLTYMLTSLVIGVLLSRRNTRFILLASIVLCTLSGVTCLMAREFLLILFAFGCIGIFLALFFNAFQTFMRTEAARGDLGRSIGLYTLAWSLGYGTGIFSSGVIYRMGFIALSALTILAGVAMLVILLVHQARPPGAPSADENVEHGSGKAPPVDPLYVWVGWIMIFTAMFIQRPIHSFFPAIYAKVGISPFMTGLPLFLQLALQAVGGFAMIRWRHLLYRRMPLGLTHGGAAVLLLVMWRWPTLPVCFLGISLIGAYAGFVYFSCVYYASNSGRKSLNIGVNEFLVGLGSFAGLFISEWVMKRTANDTNMYLVVAVALLVSLAVQLAIASRMRRVVVGP
;
A
#
# COMPACT_ATOMS: atom_id res chain seq x y z
N MET A 1 10.14 8.52 17.19
CA MET A 1 10.68 7.86 15.97
C MET A 1 10.58 6.33 16.00
N LYS A 2 10.85 5.64 17.12
CA LYS A 2 10.89 4.15 17.17
C LYS A 2 9.60 3.46 16.73
N ILE A 3 8.42 4.05 16.98
CA ILE A 3 7.13 3.44 16.65
C ILE A 3 6.90 3.27 15.13
N TYR A 4 7.53 4.09 14.26
CA TYR A 4 7.42 3.96 12.82
C TYR A 4 8.09 2.70 12.24
N PHE A 5 8.90 2.00 13.04
CA PHE A 5 9.39 0.67 12.66
C PHE A 5 8.26 -0.37 12.66
N CYS A 6 7.18 -0.18 13.42
CA CYS A 6 6.09 -1.16 13.45
C CYS A 6 5.37 -1.30 12.09
N PRO A 7 4.92 -0.23 11.40
CA PRO A 7 4.35 -0.37 10.06
C PRO A 7 5.37 -0.90 9.04
N ALA A 8 6.66 -0.55 9.16
CA ALA A 8 7.69 -1.11 8.28
C ALA A 8 7.85 -2.62 8.47
N LEU A 9 7.91 -3.10 9.71
CA LEU A 9 8.03 -4.53 10.02
C LEU A 9 6.76 -5.30 9.68
N MET A 10 5.57 -4.71 9.86
CA MET A 10 4.31 -5.34 9.53
C MET A 10 4.20 -5.57 8.02
N ASP A 11 4.49 -4.55 7.22
CA ASP A 11 4.49 -4.70 5.76
C ASP A 11 5.62 -5.61 5.28
N ALA A 12 6.80 -5.55 5.89
CA ALA A 12 7.88 -6.49 5.57
C ALA A 12 7.44 -7.94 5.81
N LEU A 13 6.79 -8.23 6.93
CA LEU A 13 6.25 -9.53 7.26
C LEU A 13 5.23 -10.00 6.21
N VAL A 14 4.18 -9.18 5.99
CA VAL A 14 3.06 -9.54 5.11
C VAL A 14 3.51 -9.74 3.66
N PHE A 15 4.35 -8.84 3.15
CA PHE A 15 4.73 -8.89 1.74
C PHE A 15 5.91 -9.84 1.46
N MET A 16 6.68 -10.19 2.47
CA MET A 16 7.58 -11.34 2.40
C MET A 16 6.80 -12.65 2.22
N VAL A 17 5.74 -12.84 3.02
CA VAL A 17 4.85 -14.01 2.92
C VAL A 17 4.12 -14.02 1.58
N THR A 18 3.50 -12.90 1.21
CA THR A 18 2.72 -12.78 -0.03
C THR A 18 3.57 -13.07 -1.26
N PHE A 19 4.76 -12.47 -1.36
CA PHE A 19 5.68 -12.73 -2.48
C PHE A 19 6.10 -14.19 -2.55
N ALA A 20 6.53 -14.80 -1.44
CA ALA A 20 6.96 -16.19 -1.39
C ALA A 20 5.85 -17.15 -1.85
N VAL A 21 4.62 -16.93 -1.40
CA VAL A 21 3.49 -17.78 -1.75
C VAL A 21 3.08 -17.58 -3.22
N MET A 22 3.05 -16.35 -3.74
CA MET A 22 2.75 -16.09 -5.14
C MET A 22 3.81 -16.65 -6.08
N TYR A 23 5.09 -16.53 -5.72
CA TYR A 23 6.18 -17.13 -6.47
C TYR A 23 6.08 -18.65 -6.47
N ARG A 24 5.86 -19.30 -5.29
CA ARG A 24 5.61 -20.75 -5.19
C ARG A 24 4.42 -21.21 -6.02
N ALA A 25 3.33 -20.44 -6.03
CA ALA A 25 2.16 -20.73 -6.85
C ALA A 25 2.51 -20.79 -8.34
N GLY A 26 3.37 -19.88 -8.82
CA GLY A 26 3.91 -19.90 -10.18
C GLY A 26 4.76 -21.13 -10.45
N GLU A 27 5.71 -21.48 -9.58
CA GLU A 27 6.54 -22.69 -9.71
C GLU A 27 5.70 -23.98 -9.73
N GLN A 28 4.61 -24.03 -8.97
CA GLN A 28 3.68 -25.15 -8.93
C GLN A 28 2.69 -25.18 -10.10
N GLY A 29 2.77 -24.23 -11.03
CA GLY A 29 1.89 -24.15 -12.18
C GLY A 29 0.44 -23.77 -11.83
N MET A 30 0.19 -23.18 -10.68
CA MET A 30 -1.15 -22.70 -10.32
C MET A 30 -1.68 -21.69 -11.36
N SER A 31 -2.98 -21.70 -11.56
CA SER A 31 -3.63 -20.78 -12.49
C SER A 31 -3.58 -19.34 -11.98
N ILE A 32 -3.59 -18.38 -12.91
CA ILE A 32 -3.71 -16.95 -12.56
C ILE A 32 -4.99 -16.67 -11.77
N THR A 33 -6.07 -17.41 -12.04
CA THR A 33 -7.33 -17.35 -11.27
C THR A 33 -7.12 -17.72 -9.81
N GLN A 34 -6.35 -18.78 -9.51
CA GLN A 34 -6.02 -19.14 -8.12
C GLN A 34 -5.19 -18.05 -7.43
N CYS A 35 -4.20 -17.48 -8.13
CA CYS A 35 -3.43 -16.34 -7.62
C CYS A 35 -4.33 -15.12 -7.36
N ALA A 36 -5.28 -14.83 -8.27
CA ALA A 36 -6.25 -13.75 -8.11
C ALA A 36 -7.15 -13.96 -6.88
N TRP A 37 -7.62 -15.18 -6.64
CA TRP A 37 -8.43 -15.49 -5.44
C TRP A 37 -7.64 -15.34 -4.14
N MET A 38 -6.39 -15.81 -4.07
CA MET A 38 -5.55 -15.62 -2.89
C MET A 38 -5.36 -14.12 -2.58
N ALA A 39 -4.85 -13.36 -3.55
CA ALA A 39 -4.64 -11.92 -3.38
C ALA A 39 -5.96 -11.16 -3.21
N GLY A 40 -7.02 -11.55 -3.92
CA GLY A 40 -8.33 -10.93 -3.90
C GLY A 40 -9.04 -11.11 -2.55
N LEU A 41 -9.02 -12.30 -1.96
CA LEU A 41 -9.60 -12.53 -0.64
C LEU A 41 -8.90 -11.70 0.44
N PHE A 42 -7.57 -11.59 0.37
CA PHE A 42 -6.80 -10.69 1.22
C PHE A 42 -7.33 -9.25 1.11
N GLN A 43 -7.51 -8.72 -0.10
CA GLN A 43 -7.96 -7.35 -0.30
C GLN A 43 -9.43 -7.15 0.09
N LEU A 44 -10.29 -8.13 -0.17
CA LEU A 44 -11.69 -8.10 0.21
C LEU A 44 -11.86 -8.02 1.74
N THR A 45 -11.16 -8.90 2.46
CA THR A 45 -11.22 -8.92 3.93
C THR A 45 -10.60 -7.67 4.53
N TYR A 46 -9.50 -7.15 3.97
CA TYR A 46 -8.90 -5.87 4.35
C TYR A 46 -9.92 -4.73 4.21
N MET A 47 -10.54 -4.61 3.05
CA MET A 47 -11.53 -3.58 2.73
C MET A 47 -12.72 -3.61 3.69
N LEU A 48 -13.35 -4.78 3.87
CA LEU A 48 -14.52 -4.93 4.74
C LEU A 48 -14.17 -4.65 6.21
N THR A 49 -13.03 -5.16 6.67
CA THR A 49 -12.57 -4.90 8.05
C THR A 49 -12.26 -3.42 8.28
N SER A 50 -11.66 -2.74 7.31
CA SER A 50 -11.35 -1.30 7.42
C SER A 50 -12.60 -0.44 7.58
N LEU A 51 -13.70 -0.81 6.91
CA LEU A 51 -15.00 -0.12 7.09
C LEU A 51 -15.54 -0.27 8.52
N VAL A 52 -15.52 -1.48 9.05
CA VAL A 52 -16.10 -1.79 10.36
C VAL A 52 -15.24 -1.22 11.48
N ILE A 53 -13.93 -1.41 11.41
CA ILE A 53 -13.04 -1.04 12.51
C ILE A 53 -12.92 0.47 12.69
N GLY A 54 -13.06 1.27 11.63
CA GLY A 54 -13.02 2.72 11.69
C GLY A 54 -14.07 3.32 12.65
N VAL A 55 -15.20 2.62 12.86
CA VAL A 55 -16.24 3.02 13.79
C VAL A 55 -15.98 2.52 15.22
N LEU A 56 -15.29 1.38 15.37
CA LEU A 56 -15.07 0.71 16.66
C LEU A 56 -13.80 1.14 17.38
N LEU A 57 -12.87 1.77 16.65
CA LEU A 57 -11.59 2.21 17.20
C LEU A 57 -11.76 3.39 18.17
N SER A 58 -11.20 3.21 19.38
CA SER A 58 -11.09 4.24 20.40
C SER A 58 -9.66 4.28 20.93
N ARG A 59 -9.25 5.41 21.54
CA ARG A 59 -7.94 5.52 22.20
C ARG A 59 -7.70 4.38 23.22
N ARG A 60 -8.77 3.92 23.88
CA ARG A 60 -8.68 2.94 24.96
C ARG A 60 -8.36 1.53 24.46
N ASN A 61 -8.87 1.13 23.29
CA ASN A 61 -8.71 -0.22 22.75
C ASN A 61 -7.58 -0.34 21.70
N THR A 62 -7.07 0.78 21.20
CA THR A 62 -6.08 0.83 20.09
C THR A 62 -4.84 -0.01 20.37
N ARG A 63 -4.24 0.10 21.58
CA ARG A 63 -3.02 -0.65 21.90
C ARG A 63 -3.27 -2.16 21.96
N PHE A 64 -4.40 -2.57 22.52
CA PHE A 64 -4.79 -4.00 22.55
C PHE A 64 -4.98 -4.54 21.13
N ILE A 65 -5.68 -3.79 20.29
CA ILE A 65 -5.93 -4.18 18.88
C ILE A 65 -4.60 -4.29 18.11
N LEU A 66 -3.65 -3.36 18.32
CA LEU A 66 -2.32 -3.44 17.74
C LEU A 66 -1.59 -4.72 18.14
N LEU A 67 -1.54 -5.05 19.43
CA LEU A 67 -0.84 -6.24 19.92
C LEU A 67 -1.50 -7.52 19.39
N ALA A 68 -2.83 -7.60 19.45
CA ALA A 68 -3.58 -8.76 18.95
C ALA A 68 -3.39 -8.94 17.43
N SER A 69 -3.46 -7.85 16.66
CA SER A 69 -3.27 -7.91 15.21
C SER A 69 -1.86 -8.36 14.80
N ILE A 70 -0.81 -7.98 15.53
CA ILE A 70 0.56 -8.43 15.27
C ILE A 70 0.66 -9.96 15.47
N VAL A 71 0.17 -10.46 16.60
CA VAL A 71 0.22 -11.91 16.90
C VAL A 71 -0.55 -12.69 15.84
N LEU A 72 -1.79 -12.30 15.56
CA LEU A 72 -2.67 -13.03 14.65
C LEU A 72 -2.21 -12.92 13.19
N CYS A 73 -1.67 -11.77 12.76
CA CYS A 73 -1.07 -11.62 11.44
C CYS A 73 0.19 -12.48 11.29
N THR A 74 1.04 -12.54 12.32
CA THR A 74 2.23 -13.40 12.33
C THR A 74 1.86 -14.87 12.22
N LEU A 75 0.89 -15.34 13.00
CA LEU A 75 0.40 -16.73 12.92
C LEU A 75 -0.19 -17.05 11.55
N SER A 76 -1.00 -16.15 11.00
CA SER A 76 -1.57 -16.30 9.65
C SER A 76 -0.48 -16.35 8.58
N GLY A 77 0.57 -15.52 8.70
CA GLY A 77 1.71 -15.53 7.79
C GLY A 77 2.48 -16.84 7.83
N VAL A 78 2.78 -17.37 9.01
CA VAL A 78 3.42 -18.67 9.18
C VAL A 78 2.54 -19.79 8.61
N THR A 79 1.24 -19.77 8.87
CA THR A 79 0.29 -20.73 8.31
C THR A 79 0.33 -20.70 6.77
N CYS A 80 0.32 -19.50 6.18
CA CYS A 80 0.40 -19.31 4.72
C CYS A 80 1.68 -19.93 4.10
N LEU A 81 2.82 -19.75 4.76
CA LEU A 81 4.10 -20.30 4.31
C LEU A 81 4.15 -21.82 4.42
N MET A 82 3.64 -22.38 5.51
CA MET A 82 3.72 -23.82 5.80
C MET A 82 2.61 -24.62 5.14
N ALA A 83 1.47 -24.00 4.80
CA ALA A 83 0.35 -24.66 4.17
C ALA A 83 0.70 -25.17 2.76
N ARG A 84 0.19 -26.36 2.41
CA ARG A 84 0.26 -26.96 1.07
C ARG A 84 -1.08 -26.96 0.37
N GLU A 85 -2.16 -27.05 1.13
CA GLU A 85 -3.53 -27.10 0.63
C GLU A 85 -4.01 -25.71 0.23
N PHE A 86 -4.54 -25.57 -0.98
CA PHE A 86 -5.00 -24.29 -1.53
C PHE A 86 -6.03 -23.59 -0.63
N LEU A 87 -7.01 -24.32 -0.10
CA LEU A 87 -8.04 -23.75 0.77
C LEU A 87 -7.47 -23.18 2.08
N LEU A 88 -6.46 -23.86 2.66
CA LEU A 88 -5.80 -23.36 3.87
C LEU A 88 -4.97 -22.10 3.59
N ILE A 89 -4.28 -22.06 2.44
CA ILE A 89 -3.57 -20.85 1.98
C ILE A 89 -4.57 -19.71 1.77
N LEU A 90 -5.68 -19.98 1.09
CA LEU A 90 -6.73 -19.01 0.82
C LEU A 90 -7.32 -18.43 2.12
N PHE A 91 -7.64 -19.29 3.09
CA PHE A 91 -8.12 -18.88 4.41
C PHE A 91 -7.10 -18.03 5.15
N ALA A 92 -5.83 -18.41 5.14
CA ALA A 92 -4.76 -17.65 5.78
C ALA A 92 -4.54 -16.28 5.14
N PHE A 93 -4.68 -16.14 3.82
CA PHE A 93 -4.69 -14.83 3.13
C PHE A 93 -5.86 -13.95 3.59
N GLY A 94 -7.06 -14.53 3.74
CA GLY A 94 -8.21 -13.82 4.29
C GLY A 94 -7.95 -13.31 5.72
N CYS A 95 -7.36 -14.14 6.57
CA CYS A 95 -6.96 -13.76 7.93
C CYS A 95 -5.91 -12.65 7.93
N ILE A 96 -4.88 -12.73 7.06
CA ILE A 96 -3.88 -11.64 6.92
C ILE A 96 -4.57 -10.33 6.58
N GLY A 97 -5.54 -10.33 5.65
CA GLY A 97 -6.29 -9.12 5.29
C GLY A 97 -7.02 -8.50 6.48
N ILE A 98 -7.71 -9.31 7.29
CA ILE A 98 -8.40 -8.86 8.50
C ILE A 98 -7.39 -8.22 9.47
N PHE A 99 -6.34 -8.95 9.83
CA PHE A 99 -5.42 -8.50 10.87
C PHE A 99 -4.53 -7.34 10.42
N LEU A 100 -4.21 -7.26 9.14
CA LEU A 100 -3.50 -6.11 8.57
C LEU A 100 -4.37 -4.85 8.61
N ALA A 101 -5.67 -4.96 8.29
CA ALA A 101 -6.61 -3.84 8.39
C ALA A 101 -6.75 -3.35 9.84
N LEU A 102 -6.87 -4.27 10.80
CA LEU A 102 -6.90 -3.94 12.22
C LEU A 102 -5.63 -3.20 12.65
N PHE A 103 -4.46 -3.69 12.21
CA PHE A 103 -3.17 -3.08 12.52
C PHE A 103 -3.07 -1.65 11.97
N PHE A 104 -3.30 -1.43 10.68
CA PHE A 104 -3.09 -0.11 10.07
C PHE A 104 -4.07 0.93 10.56
N ASN A 105 -5.35 0.59 10.72
CA ASN A 105 -6.33 1.51 11.27
C ASN A 105 -6.00 1.88 12.73
N ALA A 106 -5.63 0.88 13.55
CA ALA A 106 -5.22 1.12 14.93
C ALA A 106 -3.91 1.93 14.99
N PHE A 107 -2.93 1.63 14.14
CA PHE A 107 -1.65 2.36 14.11
C PHE A 107 -1.83 3.82 13.71
N GLN A 108 -2.66 4.12 12.72
CA GLN A 108 -2.95 5.50 12.33
C GLN A 108 -3.61 6.29 13.46
N THR A 109 -4.52 5.66 14.20
CA THR A 109 -5.12 6.26 15.40
C THR A 109 -4.08 6.48 16.49
N PHE A 110 -3.23 5.49 16.76
CA PHE A 110 -2.14 5.57 17.73
C PHE A 110 -1.12 6.65 17.38
N MET A 111 -0.69 6.70 16.13
CA MET A 111 0.27 7.69 15.63
C MET A 111 -0.23 9.12 15.83
N ARG A 112 -1.52 9.40 15.63
CA ARG A 112 -2.10 10.72 15.83
C ARG A 112 -2.06 11.16 17.28
N THR A 113 -2.29 10.23 18.20
CA THR A 113 -2.22 10.52 19.65
C THR A 113 -0.78 10.77 20.13
N GLU A 114 0.21 10.14 19.46
CA GLU A 114 1.63 10.23 19.80
C GLU A 114 2.38 11.34 19.01
N ALA A 115 1.78 11.89 17.94
CA ALA A 115 2.41 12.94 17.14
C ALA A 115 2.63 14.21 17.96
N ALA A 116 3.81 14.83 17.80
CA ALA A 116 4.10 16.12 18.38
C ALA A 116 3.22 17.22 17.74
N ARG A 117 2.88 18.25 18.52
CA ARG A 117 2.11 19.42 18.04
C ARG A 117 2.72 19.98 16.76
N GLY A 118 1.91 20.10 15.72
CA GLY A 118 2.26 20.88 14.52
C GLY A 118 2.97 20.13 13.38
N ASP A 119 3.31 18.83 13.50
CA ASP A 119 4.12 18.14 12.48
C ASP A 119 3.40 16.96 11.80
N LEU A 120 2.12 17.13 11.47
CA LEU A 120 1.33 16.09 10.80
C LEU A 120 1.94 15.71 9.44
N GLY A 121 2.42 16.69 8.66
CA GLY A 121 3.03 16.41 7.35
C GLY A 121 4.30 15.56 7.45
N ARG A 122 5.12 15.78 8.46
CA ARG A 122 6.30 14.96 8.73
C ARG A 122 5.90 13.56 9.20
N SER A 123 4.88 13.44 10.04
CA SER A 123 4.36 12.16 10.50
C SER A 123 3.81 11.32 9.35
N ILE A 124 3.06 11.94 8.43
CA ILE A 124 2.57 11.29 7.20
C ILE A 124 3.73 10.85 6.32
N GLY A 125 4.73 11.72 6.10
CA GLY A 125 5.90 11.38 5.29
C GLY A 125 6.71 10.23 5.88
N LEU A 126 6.94 10.21 7.20
CA LEU A 126 7.63 9.11 7.90
C LEU A 126 6.82 7.81 7.86
N TYR A 127 5.50 7.90 8.01
CA TYR A 127 4.62 6.75 7.87
C TYR A 127 4.67 6.16 6.46
N THR A 128 4.55 7.00 5.42
CA THR A 128 4.64 6.58 4.02
C THR A 128 6.01 5.97 3.70
N LEU A 129 7.09 6.57 4.19
CA LEU A 129 8.43 6.04 4.07
C LEU A 129 8.55 4.66 4.72
N ALA A 130 8.04 4.53 5.96
CA ALA A 130 8.16 3.31 6.75
C ALA A 130 7.45 2.12 6.10
N TRP A 131 6.15 2.26 5.74
CA TRP A 131 5.42 1.15 5.16
C TRP A 131 5.89 0.82 3.74
N SER A 132 6.25 1.81 2.90
CA SER A 132 6.77 1.55 1.56
C SER A 132 8.11 0.81 1.58
N LEU A 133 9.04 1.23 2.45
CA LEU A 133 10.31 0.52 2.64
C LEU A 133 10.10 -0.87 3.25
N GLY A 134 9.17 -0.98 4.22
CA GLY A 134 8.81 -2.26 4.82
C GLY A 134 8.31 -3.24 3.77
N TYR A 135 7.35 -2.81 2.96
CA TYR A 135 6.82 -3.60 1.85
C TYR A 135 7.94 -4.05 0.90
N GLY A 136 8.77 -3.12 0.44
CA GLY A 136 9.89 -3.43 -0.46
C GLY A 136 10.90 -4.39 0.16
N THR A 137 11.33 -4.15 1.39
CA THR A 137 12.28 -5.02 2.08
C THR A 137 11.73 -6.41 2.33
N GLY A 138 10.41 -6.54 2.57
CA GLY A 138 9.74 -7.84 2.67
C GLY A 138 9.86 -8.64 1.38
N ILE A 139 9.52 -8.03 0.23
CA ILE A 139 9.65 -8.67 -1.08
C ILE A 139 11.12 -9.03 -1.37
N PHE A 140 12.04 -8.09 -1.14
CA PHE A 140 13.46 -8.31 -1.37
C PHE A 140 14.02 -9.44 -0.52
N SER A 141 13.73 -9.42 0.79
CA SER A 141 14.15 -10.47 1.72
C SER A 141 13.60 -11.83 1.30
N SER A 142 12.33 -11.87 0.88
CA SER A 142 11.73 -13.10 0.34
C SER A 142 12.48 -13.60 -0.89
N GLY A 143 12.78 -12.71 -1.85
CA GLY A 143 13.51 -13.06 -3.07
C GLY A 143 14.91 -13.64 -2.79
N VAL A 144 15.60 -13.11 -1.76
CA VAL A 144 16.93 -13.58 -1.34
C VAL A 144 16.85 -14.91 -0.59
N ILE A 145 15.92 -15.02 0.37
CA ILE A 145 15.86 -16.12 1.35
C ILE A 145 15.03 -17.30 0.82
N TYR A 146 14.25 -17.12 -0.24
CA TYR A 146 13.31 -18.13 -0.76
C TYR A 146 13.96 -19.52 -0.92
N ARG A 147 15.19 -19.56 -1.45
CA ARG A 147 15.95 -20.82 -1.65
C ARG A 147 16.40 -21.49 -0.37
N MET A 148 16.42 -20.78 0.77
CA MET A 148 16.71 -21.37 2.09
C MET A 148 15.50 -22.13 2.64
N GLY A 149 14.33 -21.99 2.00
CA GLY A 149 13.10 -22.72 2.31
C GLY A 149 12.14 -21.96 3.22
N PHE A 150 10.93 -22.52 3.32
CA PHE A 150 9.81 -21.87 4.03
C PHE A 150 9.99 -21.83 5.56
N ILE A 151 10.85 -22.69 6.13
CA ILE A 151 11.21 -22.64 7.56
C ILE A 151 11.97 -21.34 7.85
N ALA A 152 12.94 -20.98 7.01
CA ALA A 152 13.71 -19.73 7.17
C ALA A 152 12.81 -18.51 7.05
N LEU A 153 11.90 -18.49 6.06
CA LEU A 153 10.91 -17.42 5.89
C LEU A 153 9.96 -17.33 7.09
N SER A 154 9.52 -18.46 7.63
CA SER A 154 8.66 -18.51 8.84
C SER A 154 9.39 -17.98 10.06
N ALA A 155 10.66 -18.35 10.26
CA ALA A 155 11.48 -17.84 11.35
C ALA A 155 11.64 -16.31 11.28
N LEU A 156 11.88 -15.76 10.08
CA LEU A 156 11.99 -14.32 9.88
C LEU A 156 10.64 -13.61 10.12
N THR A 157 9.53 -14.25 9.69
CA THR A 157 8.16 -13.77 9.97
C THR A 157 7.90 -13.65 11.47
N ILE A 158 8.27 -14.69 12.24
CA ILE A 158 8.14 -14.70 13.71
C ILE A 158 9.04 -13.63 14.33
N LEU A 159 10.28 -13.51 13.88
CA LEU A 159 11.23 -12.51 14.36
C LEU A 159 10.70 -11.08 14.17
N ALA A 160 10.13 -10.77 13.01
CA ALA A 160 9.50 -9.48 12.75
C ALA A 160 8.31 -9.22 13.67
N GLY A 161 7.45 -10.23 13.89
CA GLY A 161 6.32 -10.17 14.84
C GLY A 161 6.78 -9.89 16.27
N VAL A 162 7.78 -10.63 16.75
CA VAL A 162 8.36 -10.45 18.09
C VAL A 162 8.99 -9.06 18.23
N ALA A 163 9.74 -8.60 17.23
CA ALA A 163 10.35 -7.27 17.25
C ALA A 163 9.28 -6.16 17.38
N MET A 164 8.15 -6.26 16.64
CA MET A 164 7.04 -5.31 16.77
C MET A 164 6.41 -5.33 18.16
N LEU A 165 6.17 -6.52 18.73
CA LEU A 165 5.64 -6.66 20.08
C LEU A 165 6.56 -5.99 21.10
N VAL A 166 7.87 -6.25 21.03
CA VAL A 166 8.87 -5.63 21.93
C VAL A 166 8.85 -4.10 21.78
N ILE A 167 8.83 -3.57 20.54
CA ILE A 167 8.78 -2.12 20.31
C ILE A 167 7.54 -1.50 20.98
N LEU A 168 6.36 -2.12 20.81
CA LEU A 168 5.11 -1.60 21.37
C LEU A 168 5.02 -1.77 22.90
N LEU A 169 5.56 -2.86 23.45
CA LEU A 169 5.55 -3.09 24.89
C LEU A 169 6.49 -2.15 25.64
N VAL A 170 7.67 -1.88 25.07
CA VAL A 170 8.67 -0.96 25.64
C VAL A 170 8.30 0.51 25.41
N HIS A 171 7.43 0.80 24.43
CA HIS A 171 7.01 2.18 24.16
C HIS A 171 6.15 2.72 25.31
N GLN A 172 6.65 3.78 25.96
CA GLN A 172 5.89 4.53 26.97
C GLN A 172 4.89 5.44 26.24
N ALA A 173 3.60 5.09 26.33
CA ALA A 173 2.54 5.93 25.80
C ALA A 173 2.48 7.28 26.56
N ARG A 174 2.12 8.35 25.85
CA ARG A 174 1.89 9.65 26.47
C ARG A 174 0.79 9.55 27.54
N PRO A 175 0.95 10.26 28.68
CA PRO A 175 -0.07 10.24 29.72
C PRO A 175 -1.43 10.71 29.19
N PRO A 176 -2.53 10.13 29.68
CA PRO A 176 -3.88 10.58 29.38
C PRO A 176 -4.02 12.07 29.73
N GLY A 177 -4.50 12.90 28.80
CA GLY A 177 -4.65 14.34 28.98
C GLY A 177 -3.50 15.19 28.42
N ALA A 178 -2.41 14.61 27.90
CA ALA A 178 -1.47 15.37 27.10
C ALA A 178 -2.17 15.88 25.81
N PRO A 179 -2.04 17.18 25.47
CA PRO A 179 -2.72 17.74 24.29
C PRO A 179 -2.32 16.98 23.03
N SER A 180 -3.30 16.42 22.35
CA SER A 180 -3.08 15.70 21.08
C SER A 180 -2.93 16.67 19.90
N ALA A 181 -2.30 16.21 18.81
CA ALA A 181 -2.20 16.99 17.58
C ALA A 181 -3.59 17.39 17.03
N ASP A 182 -4.62 16.60 17.33
CA ASP A 182 -6.00 16.85 16.88
C ASP A 182 -6.69 18.01 17.61
N GLU A 183 -6.41 18.23 18.90
CA GLU A 183 -7.05 19.30 19.69
C GLU A 183 -6.53 20.70 19.33
N ASN A 184 -5.36 20.82 18.70
CA ASN A 184 -4.74 22.09 18.38
C ASN A 184 -4.93 22.55 16.91
N VAL A 185 -5.46 21.71 16.05
CA VAL A 185 -5.82 22.10 14.67
C VAL A 185 -7.05 23.01 14.67
N GLU A 186 -7.90 22.93 15.69
CA GLU A 186 -9.05 23.84 15.85
C GLU A 186 -8.66 25.23 16.41
N HIS A 187 -7.51 25.36 17.10
CA HIS A 187 -7.14 26.59 17.81
C HIS A 187 -5.77 27.19 17.45
N GLY A 188 -5.01 26.62 16.51
CA GLY A 188 -3.67 27.05 16.15
C GLY A 188 -3.62 28.06 15.00
N SER A 189 -3.02 29.19 15.27
CA SER A 189 -2.81 30.39 14.43
C SER A 189 -1.90 30.23 13.20
N GLY A 190 -2.04 29.17 12.47
CA GLY A 190 -1.45 28.97 11.17
C GLY A 190 -2.47 28.31 10.28
N LYS A 191 -3.48 29.05 9.82
CA LYS A 191 -4.48 28.57 8.86
C LYS A 191 -3.75 28.10 7.60
N ALA A 192 -3.47 26.79 7.51
CA ALA A 192 -3.29 26.22 6.18
C ALA A 192 -4.51 26.64 5.35
N PRO A 193 -4.32 27.17 4.13
CA PRO A 193 -5.45 27.62 3.34
C PRO A 193 -6.47 26.50 3.23
N PRO A 194 -7.78 26.79 3.40
CA PRO A 194 -8.81 25.77 3.36
C PRO A 194 -8.70 25.00 2.04
N VAL A 195 -8.44 23.70 2.15
CA VAL A 195 -8.36 22.82 0.99
C VAL A 195 -9.76 22.71 0.39
N ASP A 196 -9.90 22.98 -0.90
CA ASP A 196 -11.18 22.75 -1.60
C ASP A 196 -11.58 21.28 -1.40
N PRO A 197 -12.79 20.98 -0.87
CA PRO A 197 -13.27 19.62 -0.63
C PRO A 197 -13.18 18.70 -1.85
N LEU A 198 -13.21 19.26 -3.06
CA LEU A 198 -13.08 18.50 -4.31
C LEU A 198 -11.70 17.80 -4.44
N TYR A 199 -10.64 18.32 -3.79
CA TYR A 199 -9.33 17.63 -3.79
C TYR A 199 -9.35 16.30 -3.04
N VAL A 200 -10.28 16.10 -2.11
CA VAL A 200 -10.48 14.80 -1.47
C VAL A 200 -10.92 13.77 -2.49
N TRP A 201 -11.82 14.13 -3.41
CA TRP A 201 -12.25 13.25 -4.50
C TRP A 201 -11.09 12.92 -5.45
N VAL A 202 -10.26 13.91 -5.79
CA VAL A 202 -9.04 13.64 -6.58
C VAL A 202 -8.14 12.65 -5.84
N GLY A 203 -7.91 12.83 -4.54
CA GLY A 203 -7.13 11.92 -3.71
C GLY A 203 -7.72 10.50 -3.68
N TRP A 204 -9.03 10.36 -3.55
CA TRP A 204 -9.72 9.07 -3.57
C TRP A 204 -9.61 8.35 -4.91
N ILE A 205 -9.75 9.06 -6.02
CA ILE A 205 -9.52 8.51 -7.36
C ILE A 205 -8.06 8.11 -7.54
N MET A 206 -7.13 8.93 -7.06
CA MET A 206 -5.69 8.62 -7.07
C MET A 206 -5.37 7.32 -6.36
N ILE A 207 -5.84 7.15 -5.11
CA ILE A 207 -5.50 5.96 -4.32
C ILE A 207 -6.16 4.69 -4.89
N PHE A 208 -7.42 4.78 -5.31
CA PHE A 208 -8.09 3.68 -6.00
C PHE A 208 -7.28 3.23 -7.22
N THR A 209 -6.88 4.18 -8.07
CA THR A 209 -6.14 3.88 -9.32
C THR A 209 -4.75 3.34 -9.04
N ALA A 210 -4.03 3.91 -8.07
CA ALA A 210 -2.70 3.43 -7.70
C ALA A 210 -2.74 1.98 -7.23
N MET A 211 -3.74 1.62 -6.42
CA MET A 211 -3.93 0.26 -5.96
C MET A 211 -4.41 -0.68 -7.07
N PHE A 212 -5.28 -0.19 -7.95
CA PHE A 212 -5.74 -0.92 -9.13
C PHE A 212 -4.56 -1.32 -10.05
N ILE A 213 -3.52 -0.48 -10.14
CA ILE A 213 -2.31 -0.73 -10.92
C ILE A 213 -1.34 -1.64 -10.16
N GLN A 214 -1.06 -1.30 -8.92
CA GLN A 214 0.03 -1.90 -8.17
C GLN A 214 -0.25 -3.35 -7.77
N ARG A 215 -1.49 -3.67 -7.39
CA ARG A 215 -1.81 -5.01 -6.87
C ARG A 215 -1.71 -6.13 -7.91
N PRO A 216 -2.23 -6.01 -9.13
CA PRO A 216 -2.01 -7.03 -10.16
C PRO A 216 -0.52 -7.25 -10.43
N ILE A 217 0.27 -6.17 -10.55
CA ILE A 217 1.71 -6.25 -10.78
C ILE A 217 2.39 -7.02 -9.65
N HIS A 218 2.13 -6.66 -8.39
CA HIS A 218 2.76 -7.31 -7.23
C HIS A 218 2.34 -8.76 -7.02
N SER A 219 1.15 -9.15 -7.47
CA SER A 219 0.62 -10.50 -7.29
C SER A 219 0.92 -11.41 -8.48
N PHE A 220 0.75 -10.92 -9.71
CA PHE A 220 0.87 -11.77 -10.90
C PHE A 220 2.30 -11.81 -11.44
N PHE A 221 3.06 -10.71 -11.37
CA PHE A 221 4.43 -10.69 -11.86
C PHE A 221 5.31 -11.79 -11.24
N PRO A 222 5.34 -12.01 -9.91
CA PRO A 222 6.08 -13.14 -9.33
C PRO A 222 5.62 -14.49 -9.86
N ALA A 223 4.30 -14.72 -9.96
CA ALA A 223 3.76 -15.99 -10.42
C ALA A 223 4.04 -16.26 -11.90
N ILE A 224 3.92 -15.23 -12.77
CA ILE A 224 4.18 -15.35 -14.22
C ILE A 224 5.64 -15.65 -14.46
N TYR A 225 6.55 -14.92 -13.82
CA TYR A 225 8.00 -15.06 -14.06
C TYR A 225 8.59 -16.31 -13.38
N ALA A 226 7.96 -16.83 -12.30
CA ALA A 226 8.31 -18.11 -11.74
C ALA A 226 8.04 -19.28 -12.71
N LYS A 227 6.92 -19.24 -13.45
CA LYS A 227 6.58 -20.25 -14.49
C LYS A 227 7.62 -20.36 -15.59
N VAL A 228 8.30 -19.27 -15.93
CA VAL A 228 9.35 -19.24 -16.95
C VAL A 228 10.77 -19.38 -16.38
N GLY A 229 10.87 -19.76 -15.09
CA GLY A 229 12.13 -20.10 -14.43
C GLY A 229 13.02 -18.89 -14.05
N ILE A 230 12.47 -17.66 -14.05
CA ILE A 230 13.21 -16.49 -13.56
C ILE A 230 13.34 -16.59 -12.04
N SER A 231 14.55 -16.36 -11.51
CA SER A 231 14.82 -16.52 -10.08
C SER A 231 13.98 -15.59 -9.20
N PRO A 232 13.65 -16.00 -7.95
CA PRO A 232 12.86 -15.18 -7.03
C PRO A 232 13.54 -13.83 -6.72
N PHE A 233 14.86 -13.79 -6.67
CA PHE A 233 15.62 -12.55 -6.50
C PHE A 233 15.39 -11.58 -7.66
N MET A 234 15.55 -12.04 -8.91
CA MET A 234 15.36 -11.18 -10.09
C MET A 234 13.91 -10.74 -10.27
N THR A 235 12.96 -11.53 -9.78
CA THR A 235 11.54 -11.18 -9.80
C THR A 235 11.18 -10.19 -8.69
N GLY A 236 11.79 -10.31 -7.51
CA GLY A 236 11.53 -9.43 -6.37
C GLY A 236 12.23 -8.06 -6.49
N LEU A 237 13.38 -7.99 -7.15
CA LEU A 237 14.20 -6.77 -7.22
C LEU A 237 13.48 -5.57 -7.87
N PRO A 238 12.79 -5.66 -9.02
CA PRO A 238 12.06 -4.52 -9.60
C PRO A 238 10.91 -4.04 -8.70
N LEU A 239 10.23 -4.95 -8.01
CA LEU A 239 9.18 -4.61 -7.05
C LEU A 239 9.75 -3.88 -5.82
N PHE A 240 10.92 -4.31 -5.33
CA PHE A 240 11.65 -3.60 -4.29
C PHE A 240 12.03 -2.18 -4.73
N LEU A 241 12.63 -2.04 -5.92
CA LEU A 241 13.03 -0.73 -6.46
C LEU A 241 11.83 0.19 -6.67
N GLN A 242 10.70 -0.34 -7.13
CA GLN A 242 9.44 0.41 -7.21
C GLN A 242 9.06 1.01 -5.85
N LEU A 243 9.07 0.19 -4.80
CA LEU A 243 8.67 0.61 -3.46
C LEU A 243 9.70 1.52 -2.80
N ALA A 244 10.99 1.33 -3.10
CA ALA A 244 12.05 2.24 -2.67
C ALA A 244 11.90 3.63 -3.34
N LEU A 245 11.64 3.68 -4.65
CA LEU A 245 11.36 4.94 -5.34
C LEU A 245 10.05 5.59 -4.87
N GLN A 246 9.03 4.79 -4.57
CA GLN A 246 7.79 5.27 -3.93
C GLN A 246 8.07 5.90 -2.57
N ALA A 247 8.88 5.27 -1.73
CA ALA A 247 9.26 5.78 -0.42
C ALA A 247 10.01 7.11 -0.53
N VAL A 248 11.02 7.16 -1.40
CA VAL A 248 11.82 8.38 -1.67
C VAL A 248 10.94 9.48 -2.24
N GLY A 249 10.11 9.16 -3.24
CA GLY A 249 9.19 10.12 -3.87
C GLY A 249 8.19 10.69 -2.87
N GLY A 250 7.56 9.83 -2.06
CA GLY A 250 6.63 10.25 -1.01
C GLY A 250 7.30 11.12 0.05
N PHE A 251 8.52 10.78 0.46
CA PHE A 251 9.29 11.59 1.41
C PHE A 251 9.69 12.95 0.81
N ALA A 252 10.12 12.98 -0.45
CA ALA A 252 10.48 14.23 -1.16
C ALA A 252 9.28 15.21 -1.27
N MET A 253 8.05 14.70 -1.33
CA MET A 253 6.84 15.51 -1.35
C MET A 253 6.65 16.37 -0.09
N ILE A 254 7.30 16.02 1.04
CA ILE A 254 7.33 16.90 2.22
C ILE A 254 7.92 18.27 1.85
N ARG A 255 8.96 18.29 1.00
CA ARG A 255 9.62 19.52 0.54
C ARG A 255 8.92 20.13 -0.69
N TRP A 256 8.28 19.32 -1.51
CA TRP A 256 7.66 19.74 -2.77
C TRP A 256 6.13 19.91 -2.66
N ARG A 257 5.63 20.30 -1.49
CA ARG A 257 4.18 20.51 -1.26
C ARG A 257 3.55 21.51 -2.24
N HIS A 258 4.33 22.44 -2.78
CA HIS A 258 3.88 23.38 -3.79
C HIS A 258 3.45 22.73 -5.12
N LEU A 259 3.82 21.47 -5.36
CA LEU A 259 3.37 20.66 -6.50
C LEU A 259 1.95 20.10 -6.31
N LEU A 260 1.50 20.01 -5.06
CA LEU A 260 0.12 19.64 -4.75
C LEU A 260 -0.82 20.71 -5.35
N TYR A 261 -2.03 20.33 -5.69
CA TYR A 261 -3.04 21.22 -6.28
C TYR A 261 -2.72 21.74 -7.70
N ARG A 262 -1.62 21.28 -8.33
CA ARG A 262 -1.25 21.66 -9.69
C ARG A 262 -1.59 20.58 -10.69
N ARG A 263 -2.19 20.97 -11.84
CA ARG A 263 -2.57 20.03 -12.92
C ARG A 263 -1.37 19.45 -13.65
N MET A 264 -0.30 20.23 -13.84
CA MET A 264 0.88 19.80 -14.58
C MET A 264 1.59 18.61 -13.90
N PRO A 265 1.96 18.63 -12.60
CA PRO A 265 2.52 17.46 -11.94
C PRO A 265 1.60 16.24 -11.99
N LEU A 266 0.28 16.45 -11.83
CA LEU A 266 -0.72 15.39 -11.96
C LEU A 266 -0.68 14.75 -13.34
N GLY A 267 -0.70 15.56 -14.41
CA GLY A 267 -0.63 15.08 -15.79
C GLY A 267 0.67 14.36 -16.12
N LEU A 268 1.82 14.92 -15.70
CA LEU A 268 3.14 14.34 -15.98
C LEU A 268 3.36 13.01 -15.26
N THR A 269 2.97 12.90 -13.98
CA THR A 269 3.17 11.66 -13.22
C THR A 269 2.26 10.54 -13.73
N HIS A 270 0.99 10.82 -13.97
CA HIS A 270 0.05 9.82 -14.50
C HIS A 270 0.34 9.46 -15.95
N GLY A 271 0.59 10.47 -16.81
CA GLY A 271 0.94 10.25 -18.20
C GLY A 271 2.24 9.47 -18.36
N GLY A 272 3.27 9.82 -17.59
CA GLY A 272 4.54 9.08 -17.59
C GLY A 272 4.37 7.62 -17.16
N ALA A 273 3.60 7.36 -16.09
CA ALA A 273 3.31 5.99 -15.66
C ALA A 273 2.48 5.21 -16.71
N ALA A 274 1.52 5.86 -17.38
CA ALA A 274 0.75 5.23 -18.46
C ALA A 274 1.65 4.84 -19.64
N VAL A 275 2.58 5.71 -20.04
CA VAL A 275 3.56 5.41 -21.10
C VAL A 275 4.43 4.21 -20.71
N LEU A 276 4.94 4.14 -19.49
CA LEU A 276 5.72 2.99 -19.02
C LEU A 276 4.93 1.69 -19.10
N LEU A 277 3.66 1.69 -18.67
CA LEU A 277 2.77 0.53 -18.74
C LEU A 277 2.50 0.09 -20.20
N LEU A 278 2.28 1.03 -21.10
CA LEU A 278 2.09 0.74 -22.54
C LEU A 278 3.37 0.19 -23.18
N VAL A 279 4.55 0.69 -22.77
CA VAL A 279 5.84 0.16 -23.21
C VAL A 279 6.03 -1.28 -22.72
N MET A 280 5.71 -1.57 -21.46
CA MET A 280 5.76 -2.92 -20.89
C MET A 280 4.75 -3.87 -21.59
N TRP A 281 3.58 -3.39 -21.94
CA TRP A 281 2.60 -4.16 -22.70
C TRP A 281 3.11 -4.50 -24.11
N ARG A 282 3.72 -3.52 -24.80
CA ARG A 282 4.17 -3.68 -26.21
C ARG A 282 5.45 -4.51 -26.33
N TRP A 283 6.35 -4.38 -25.35
CA TRP A 283 7.65 -5.06 -25.30
C TRP A 283 7.87 -5.70 -23.90
N PRO A 284 7.20 -6.83 -23.61
CA PRO A 284 7.20 -7.45 -22.28
C PRO A 284 8.50 -8.25 -22.01
N THR A 285 9.64 -7.71 -22.37
CA THR A 285 10.94 -8.32 -22.05
C THR A 285 11.28 -8.06 -20.58
N LEU A 286 12.06 -8.97 -19.97
CA LEU A 286 12.44 -8.83 -18.56
C LEU A 286 13.09 -7.48 -18.25
N PRO A 287 14.06 -6.95 -19.04
CA PRO A 287 14.66 -5.64 -18.78
C PRO A 287 13.65 -4.48 -18.86
N VAL A 288 12.72 -4.52 -19.82
CA VAL A 288 11.69 -3.49 -19.96
C VAL A 288 10.72 -3.53 -18.78
N CYS A 289 10.26 -4.70 -18.38
CA CYS A 289 9.40 -4.86 -17.22
C CYS A 289 10.14 -4.45 -15.93
N PHE A 290 11.41 -4.83 -15.79
CA PHE A 290 12.26 -4.44 -14.66
C PHE A 290 12.32 -2.91 -14.52
N LEU A 291 12.68 -2.22 -15.58
CA LEU A 291 12.81 -0.76 -15.57
C LEU A 291 11.45 -0.08 -15.38
N GLY A 292 10.43 -0.53 -16.12
CA GLY A 292 9.07 0.04 -16.07
C GLY A 292 8.45 -0.08 -14.68
N ILE A 293 8.48 -1.28 -14.07
CA ILE A 293 7.97 -1.51 -12.72
C ILE A 293 8.72 -0.62 -11.73
N SER A 294 10.06 -0.57 -11.79
CA SER A 294 10.85 0.26 -10.89
C SER A 294 10.45 1.74 -10.97
N LEU A 295 10.33 2.30 -12.18
CA LEU A 295 10.03 3.72 -12.40
C LEU A 295 8.58 4.11 -12.03
N ILE A 296 7.61 3.19 -12.10
CA ILE A 296 6.24 3.42 -11.61
C ILE A 296 6.23 3.80 -10.12
N GLY A 297 7.26 3.43 -9.37
CA GLY A 297 7.44 3.85 -7.98
C GLY A 297 7.44 5.36 -7.77
N ALA A 298 8.02 6.13 -8.70
CA ALA A 298 8.01 7.59 -8.61
C ALA A 298 6.58 8.18 -8.70
N TYR A 299 5.74 7.64 -9.61
CA TYR A 299 4.31 7.95 -9.67
C TYR A 299 3.61 7.60 -8.35
N ALA A 300 3.83 6.39 -7.86
CA ALA A 300 3.19 5.92 -6.64
C ALA A 300 3.55 6.80 -5.43
N GLY A 301 4.80 7.24 -5.30
CA GLY A 301 5.25 8.15 -4.23
C GLY A 301 4.51 9.48 -4.22
N PHE A 302 4.33 10.10 -5.39
CA PHE A 302 3.52 11.30 -5.54
C PHE A 302 2.05 11.06 -5.14
N VAL A 303 1.45 10.00 -5.64
CA VAL A 303 0.04 9.69 -5.43
C VAL A 303 -0.25 9.38 -3.96
N TYR A 304 0.51 8.50 -3.33
CA TYR A 304 0.27 8.12 -1.92
C TYR A 304 0.44 9.30 -0.97
N PHE A 305 1.45 10.13 -1.16
CA PHE A 305 1.57 11.34 -0.35
C PHE A 305 0.37 12.26 -0.55
N SER A 306 -0.01 12.51 -1.81
CA SER A 306 -1.09 13.44 -2.16
C SER A 306 -2.44 13.01 -1.60
N CYS A 307 -2.81 11.73 -1.74
CA CYS A 307 -4.12 11.23 -1.28
C CYS A 307 -4.25 11.30 0.24
N VAL A 308 -3.21 10.91 0.99
CA VAL A 308 -3.21 11.00 2.45
C VAL A 308 -3.23 12.46 2.91
N TYR A 309 -2.48 13.33 2.23
CA TYR A 309 -2.46 14.77 2.54
C TYR A 309 -3.84 15.41 2.33
N TYR A 310 -4.50 15.15 1.19
CA TYR A 310 -5.85 15.68 0.91
C TYR A 310 -6.89 15.16 1.90
N ALA A 311 -6.90 13.85 2.19
CA ALA A 311 -7.81 13.24 3.15
C ALA A 311 -7.63 13.81 4.58
N SER A 312 -6.39 14.08 4.98
CA SER A 312 -6.06 14.56 6.33
C SER A 312 -6.30 16.05 6.55
N ASN A 313 -6.33 16.86 5.46
CA ASN A 313 -6.45 18.32 5.54
C ASN A 313 -7.82 18.89 5.13
N SER A 314 -8.83 18.04 4.91
CA SER A 314 -10.15 18.47 4.45
C SER A 314 -11.27 17.86 5.28
N GLY A 315 -12.22 18.71 5.71
CA GLY A 315 -13.53 18.32 6.23
C GLY A 315 -13.50 17.30 7.36
N ARG A 316 -14.29 16.21 7.22
CA ARG A 316 -14.41 15.11 8.18
C ARG A 316 -13.22 14.15 8.10
N LYS A 317 -12.10 14.51 8.71
CA LYS A 317 -10.80 13.82 8.61
C LYS A 317 -10.87 12.31 8.85
N SER A 318 -11.52 11.85 9.93
CA SER A 318 -11.65 10.41 10.24
C SER A 318 -12.42 9.67 9.17
N LEU A 319 -13.52 10.22 8.66
CA LEU A 319 -14.29 9.60 7.57
C LEU A 319 -13.45 9.52 6.29
N ASN A 320 -12.76 10.60 5.94
CA ASN A 320 -11.95 10.65 4.73
C ASN A 320 -10.84 9.60 4.74
N ILE A 321 -10.25 9.32 5.91
CA ILE A 321 -9.22 8.28 6.07
C ILE A 321 -9.85 6.89 5.95
N GLY A 322 -11.00 6.65 6.60
CA GLY A 322 -11.71 5.37 6.46
C GLY A 322 -12.08 5.08 5.01
N VAL A 323 -12.57 6.08 4.28
CA VAL A 323 -12.85 5.97 2.84
C VAL A 323 -11.57 5.70 2.05
N ASN A 324 -10.46 6.36 2.40
CA ASN A 324 -9.17 6.12 1.74
C ASN A 324 -8.71 4.66 1.89
N GLU A 325 -8.76 4.10 3.10
CA GLU A 325 -8.41 2.69 3.37
C GLU A 325 -9.36 1.71 2.68
N PHE A 326 -10.66 2.02 2.63
CA PHE A 326 -11.62 1.24 1.86
C PHE A 326 -11.25 1.22 0.37
N LEU A 327 -10.89 2.38 -0.21
CA LEU A 327 -10.51 2.50 -1.62
C LEU A 327 -9.17 1.82 -1.94
N VAL A 328 -8.26 1.72 -0.96
CA VAL A 328 -7.05 0.87 -1.04
C VAL A 328 -7.44 -0.57 -1.33
N GLY A 329 -8.35 -1.13 -0.53
CA GLY A 329 -8.83 -2.49 -0.72
C GLY A 329 -9.65 -2.68 -2.00
N LEU A 330 -10.58 -1.76 -2.28
CA LEU A 330 -11.46 -1.83 -3.45
C LEU A 330 -10.68 -1.72 -4.76
N GLY A 331 -9.75 -0.77 -4.86
CA GLY A 331 -8.88 -0.63 -6.04
C GLY A 331 -8.03 -1.86 -6.26
N SER A 332 -7.45 -2.39 -5.18
CA SER A 332 -6.66 -3.63 -5.21
C SER A 332 -7.49 -4.82 -5.69
N PHE A 333 -8.67 -5.02 -5.12
CA PHE A 333 -9.59 -6.11 -5.48
C PHE A 333 -10.02 -6.00 -6.95
N ALA A 334 -10.51 -4.83 -7.35
CA ALA A 334 -10.96 -4.59 -8.73
C ALA A 334 -9.82 -4.79 -9.74
N GLY A 335 -8.63 -4.26 -9.44
CA GLY A 335 -7.45 -4.40 -10.30
C GLY A 335 -7.06 -5.85 -10.53
N LEU A 336 -7.07 -6.67 -9.47
CA LEU A 336 -6.75 -8.09 -9.56
C LEU A 336 -7.74 -8.84 -10.47
N PHE A 337 -9.03 -8.72 -10.21
CA PHE A 337 -10.02 -9.51 -10.94
C PHE A 337 -10.27 -9.01 -12.37
N ILE A 338 -10.21 -7.71 -12.62
CA ILE A 338 -10.33 -7.17 -13.99
C ILE A 338 -9.10 -7.55 -14.81
N SER A 339 -7.89 -7.48 -14.25
CA SER A 339 -6.67 -7.92 -14.94
C SER A 339 -6.69 -9.43 -15.20
N GLU A 340 -7.09 -10.25 -14.23
CA GLU A 340 -7.24 -11.70 -14.39
C GLU A 340 -8.23 -12.03 -15.48
N TRP A 341 -9.40 -11.41 -15.46
CA TRP A 341 -10.45 -11.64 -16.45
C TRP A 341 -9.97 -11.34 -17.88
N VAL A 342 -9.25 -10.22 -18.08
CA VAL A 342 -8.71 -9.87 -19.41
C VAL A 342 -7.62 -10.83 -19.82
N MET A 343 -6.65 -11.14 -18.95
CA MET A 343 -5.58 -12.10 -19.24
C MET A 343 -6.14 -13.46 -19.65
N LYS A 344 -7.15 -13.96 -18.93
CA LYS A 344 -7.81 -15.22 -19.23
C LYS A 344 -8.56 -15.20 -20.56
N ARG A 345 -9.30 -14.12 -20.84
CA ARG A 345 -10.07 -13.98 -22.09
C ARG A 345 -9.18 -13.88 -23.32
N THR A 346 -8.03 -13.26 -23.18
CA THR A 346 -7.09 -13.02 -24.28
C THR A 346 -5.98 -14.07 -24.38
N ALA A 347 -5.90 -14.98 -23.41
CA ALA A 347 -4.80 -15.93 -23.26
C ALA A 347 -3.41 -15.25 -23.30
N ASN A 348 -3.32 -14.01 -22.81
CA ASN A 348 -2.11 -13.21 -22.85
C ASN A 348 -1.90 -12.48 -21.51
N ASP A 349 -0.89 -12.90 -20.76
CA ASP A 349 -0.57 -12.37 -19.44
C ASP A 349 -0.09 -10.90 -19.51
N THR A 350 0.45 -10.45 -20.64
CA THR A 350 0.94 -9.06 -20.80
C THR A 350 -0.19 -8.04 -20.89
N ASN A 351 -1.41 -8.47 -21.19
CA ASN A 351 -2.59 -7.59 -21.24
C ASN A 351 -2.96 -7.03 -19.86
N MET A 352 -2.41 -7.57 -18.79
CA MET A 352 -2.44 -6.91 -17.48
C MET A 352 -1.94 -5.45 -17.56
N TYR A 353 -0.81 -5.22 -18.23
CA TYR A 353 -0.24 -3.87 -18.36
C TYR A 353 -1.12 -2.92 -19.17
N LEU A 354 -1.82 -3.43 -20.21
CA LEU A 354 -2.77 -2.64 -20.97
C LEU A 354 -3.98 -2.23 -20.12
N VAL A 355 -4.55 -3.18 -19.37
CA VAL A 355 -5.70 -2.92 -18.48
C VAL A 355 -5.39 -1.80 -17.50
N VAL A 356 -4.25 -1.90 -16.82
CA VAL A 356 -3.88 -0.90 -15.81
C VAL A 356 -3.47 0.44 -16.44
N ALA A 357 -2.92 0.44 -17.67
CA ALA A 357 -2.64 1.68 -18.40
C ALA A 357 -3.93 2.41 -18.80
N VAL A 358 -4.93 1.68 -19.31
CA VAL A 358 -6.24 2.25 -19.66
C VAL A 358 -6.94 2.81 -18.44
N ALA A 359 -6.96 2.07 -17.32
CA ALA A 359 -7.54 2.53 -16.07
C ALA A 359 -6.86 3.83 -15.59
N LEU A 360 -5.54 3.92 -15.72
CA LEU A 360 -4.77 5.12 -15.36
C LEU A 360 -5.13 6.32 -16.22
N LEU A 361 -5.25 6.14 -17.55
CA LEU A 361 -5.62 7.22 -18.47
C LEU A 361 -7.05 7.71 -18.25
N VAL A 362 -7.99 6.81 -18.01
CA VAL A 362 -9.38 7.15 -17.65
C VAL A 362 -9.40 7.93 -16.34
N SER A 363 -8.67 7.45 -15.34
CA SER A 363 -8.53 8.11 -14.04
C SER A 363 -7.93 9.52 -14.18
N LEU A 364 -6.87 9.68 -14.98
CA LEU A 364 -6.27 10.98 -15.26
C LEU A 364 -7.28 11.95 -15.89
N ALA A 365 -8.03 11.50 -16.88
CA ALA A 365 -9.05 12.32 -17.53
C ALA A 365 -10.11 12.82 -16.52
N VAL A 366 -10.60 11.93 -15.65
CA VAL A 366 -11.58 12.28 -14.61
C VAL A 366 -10.98 13.27 -13.60
N GLN A 367 -9.74 13.02 -13.14
CA GLN A 367 -9.05 13.90 -12.19
C GLN A 367 -8.82 15.31 -12.78
N LEU A 368 -8.41 15.38 -14.05
CA LEU A 368 -8.22 16.66 -14.75
C LEU A 368 -9.56 17.40 -14.94
N ALA A 369 -10.64 16.68 -15.24
CA ALA A 369 -11.98 17.26 -15.35
C ALA A 369 -12.45 17.83 -14.00
N ILE A 370 -12.24 17.12 -12.88
CA ILE A 370 -12.53 17.63 -11.54
C ILE A 370 -11.65 18.85 -11.25
N ALA A 371 -10.34 18.73 -11.44
CA ALA A 371 -9.39 19.83 -11.19
C ALA A 371 -9.64 21.07 -12.06
N SER A 372 -10.29 20.92 -13.24
CA SER A 372 -10.66 22.06 -14.08
C SER A 372 -11.78 22.92 -13.50
N ARG A 373 -12.62 22.35 -12.65
CA ARG A 373 -13.74 23.03 -11.99
C ARG A 373 -13.35 23.72 -10.69
N MET A 374 -12.14 23.45 -10.17
CA MET A 374 -11.67 24.01 -8.91
C MET A 374 -11.15 25.43 -9.08
N ARG A 375 -11.41 26.28 -8.08
CA ARG A 375 -10.76 27.59 -7.97
C ARG A 375 -9.26 27.39 -7.74
N ARG A 376 -8.43 28.22 -8.38
CA ARG A 376 -6.98 28.18 -8.15
C ARG A 376 -6.69 28.52 -6.69
N VAL A 377 -6.25 27.52 -5.93
CA VAL A 377 -5.71 27.77 -4.59
C VAL A 377 -4.30 28.28 -4.77
N VAL A 378 -4.07 29.55 -4.44
CA VAL A 378 -2.72 30.12 -4.38
C VAL A 378 -2.09 29.63 -3.09
N VAL A 379 -1.33 28.55 -3.20
CA VAL A 379 -0.43 28.13 -2.10
C VAL A 379 0.76 29.08 -2.19
N GLY A 380 0.89 29.97 -1.22
CA GLY A 380 2.08 30.80 -1.08
C GLY A 380 3.35 29.96 -0.99
N PRO A 381 4.51 30.56 -1.30
CA PRO A 381 5.80 29.89 -1.25
C PRO A 381 6.17 29.37 0.12
#